data_cd75070a88c7a6ec9cf3e0403ff2b1fc
#
_entry.id   cd75070a88c7a6ec9cf3e0403ff2b1fc
#
_cell.length_a   1.000
_cell.length_b   1.000
_cell.length_c   1.000
_cell.angle_alpha   90.00
_cell.angle_beta   90.00
_cell.angle_gamma   90.00
#
_symmetry.space_group_name_H-M   'P 1'
#
loop_
_entity.id
_entity.type
_entity.pdbx_description
1 polymer ?
#
loop_
_entity_poly.entity_id
_entity_poly.type
_entity_poly.pdbx_seq_one_letter_code
_entity_poly.pdbx_strand_id
1 'polypeptide(L)'
;MATDIVNFPRREDYTRIAAAIESQNDLLRGHFKAAGESIVKSWEGFRNLCRAGGIRTYYAVGDQLQCKKGDATLTWDIVDIQDIESTGGNRVTLMLHNSFTTISFEPRQAIFQASQDIPAGTYHFKTPMDNVTDTAWTTNRGWTKTWQLTTTKTIPKGGVLCFTGGDMNYDTDFTQRTVSSYSNNASTTVIETMSITEASGGTDLATLGSVNHGQRVCWGSNHWATSAFRQWLNSDKEANAWWTAQTKFSRPSERAGLAGWMNGIDSDFLAVVTAQQITTKVNGIAESGGTETTLDKFWVPCQRNMNMDSDATEDTHVWEYFTKFRQDGKTGVNTGADSNRARYSLTGSLPWYWLRTPSLGDACNVRAVGGDGDLHWLFAYYSGNAAVPACAIE
;
A
#
# COMPACT_ATOMS: atom_id res chain seq x y z
N MET A 1 27.35 5.23 -64.19
CA MET A 1 26.24 5.32 -63.23
C MET A 1 26.84 5.40 -61.85
N ALA A 2 26.78 6.57 -61.23
CA ALA A 2 27.25 6.74 -59.84
C ALA A 2 26.18 6.16 -58.93
N THR A 3 26.52 5.17 -58.14
CA THR A 3 25.67 4.65 -57.06
C THR A 3 25.73 5.64 -55.92
N ASP A 4 24.64 6.35 -55.71
CA ASP A 4 24.45 7.17 -54.49
C ASP A 4 24.50 6.27 -53.26
N ILE A 5 25.59 6.39 -52.51
CA ILE A 5 25.71 5.73 -51.21
C ILE A 5 24.84 6.52 -50.24
N VAL A 6 23.66 5.99 -49.93
CA VAL A 6 22.84 6.50 -48.87
C VAL A 6 23.56 6.27 -47.56
N ASN A 7 24.16 7.32 -46.99
CA ASN A 7 24.74 7.28 -45.65
C ASN A 7 23.60 7.22 -44.62
N PHE A 8 23.34 6.05 -44.07
CA PHE A 8 22.49 5.90 -42.92
C PHE A 8 23.15 6.56 -41.68
N PRO A 9 22.43 7.34 -40.89
CA PRO A 9 22.95 7.90 -39.66
C PRO A 9 23.53 6.82 -38.76
N ARG A 10 24.68 7.07 -38.17
CA ARG A 10 25.31 6.14 -37.22
C ARG A 10 24.56 6.21 -35.88
N ARG A 11 24.65 5.18 -35.06
CA ARG A 11 24.07 5.14 -33.72
C ARG A 11 24.43 6.38 -32.88
N GLU A 12 25.66 6.89 -33.07
CA GLU A 12 26.13 8.11 -32.40
C GLU A 12 25.39 9.38 -32.87
N ASP A 13 24.92 9.42 -34.12
CA ASP A 13 24.15 10.55 -34.62
C ASP A 13 22.73 10.57 -34.02
N TYR A 14 22.11 9.41 -33.83
CA TYR A 14 20.82 9.30 -33.13
C TYR A 14 20.95 9.74 -31.70
N THR A 15 22.03 9.37 -30.99
CA THR A 15 22.29 9.79 -29.62
C THR A 15 22.46 11.31 -29.53
N ARG A 16 23.18 11.93 -30.47
CA ARG A 16 23.34 13.38 -30.54
C ARG A 16 22.05 14.12 -30.85
N ILE A 17 21.23 13.58 -31.75
CA ILE A 17 19.92 14.15 -32.08
C ILE A 17 19.00 14.06 -30.86
N ALA A 18 18.95 12.93 -30.18
CA ALA A 18 18.16 12.76 -28.96
C ALA A 18 18.57 13.76 -27.86
N ALA A 19 19.88 13.91 -27.61
CA ALA A 19 20.39 14.88 -26.64
C ALA A 19 20.08 16.34 -27.03
N ALA A 20 20.13 16.68 -28.33
CA ALA A 20 19.76 18.00 -28.82
C ALA A 20 18.27 18.29 -28.65
N ILE A 21 17.40 17.32 -28.92
CA ILE A 21 15.96 17.44 -28.71
C ILE A 21 15.65 17.61 -27.22
N GLU A 22 16.30 16.83 -26.36
CA GLU A 22 16.14 16.93 -24.89
C GLU A 22 16.56 18.31 -24.38
N SER A 23 17.69 18.86 -24.86
CA SER A 23 18.16 20.22 -24.54
C SER A 23 17.20 21.31 -25.02
N GLN A 24 16.61 21.17 -26.21
CA GLN A 24 15.60 22.11 -26.70
C GLN A 24 14.32 22.06 -25.90
N ASN A 25 13.89 20.85 -25.51
CA ASN A 25 12.72 20.67 -24.64
C ASN A 25 12.95 21.28 -23.25
N ASP A 26 14.16 21.20 -22.71
CA ASP A 26 14.51 21.83 -21.43
C ASP A 26 14.49 23.35 -21.50
N LEU A 27 14.96 23.92 -22.62
CA LEU A 27 14.88 25.36 -22.86
C LEU A 27 13.43 25.84 -22.99
N LEU A 28 12.58 25.11 -23.71
CA LEU A 28 11.16 25.43 -23.86
C LEU A 28 10.43 25.32 -22.52
N ARG A 29 10.68 24.27 -21.74
CA ARG A 29 10.13 24.12 -20.38
C ARG A 29 10.55 25.28 -19.48
N GLY A 30 11.83 25.66 -19.51
CA GLY A 30 12.34 26.80 -18.77
C GLY A 30 11.66 28.11 -19.15
N HIS A 31 11.41 28.33 -20.45
CA HIS A 31 10.71 29.51 -20.95
C HIS A 31 9.27 29.61 -20.44
N PHE A 32 8.51 28.51 -20.53
CA PHE A 32 7.12 28.46 -20.04
C PHE A 32 7.03 28.58 -18.52
N LYS A 33 7.94 27.95 -17.78
CA LYS A 33 8.01 28.11 -16.31
C LYS A 33 8.34 29.56 -15.90
N ALA A 34 9.25 30.21 -16.63
CA ALA A 34 9.60 31.62 -16.38
C ALA A 34 8.46 32.59 -16.69
N ALA A 35 7.62 32.26 -17.68
CA ALA A 35 6.43 33.04 -18.03
C ALA A 35 5.25 32.87 -17.06
N GLY A 36 5.33 31.91 -16.12
CA GLY A 36 4.24 31.59 -15.19
C GLY A 36 2.99 31.02 -15.88
N GLU A 37 3.12 30.61 -17.12
CA GLU A 37 2.01 30.04 -17.89
C GLU A 37 1.90 28.54 -17.64
N SER A 38 0.72 28.09 -17.22
CA SER A 38 0.39 26.67 -17.26
C SER A 38 0.17 26.24 -18.72
N ILE A 39 1.02 25.35 -19.23
CA ILE A 39 0.96 24.86 -20.62
C ILE A 39 -0.35 24.14 -20.88
N VAL A 40 -0.87 23.49 -19.86
CA VAL A 40 -2.15 22.77 -19.92
C VAL A 40 -3.08 23.33 -18.85
N LYS A 41 -4.19 23.90 -19.28
CA LYS A 41 -5.16 24.58 -18.40
C LYS A 41 -6.20 23.63 -17.79
N SER A 42 -6.14 22.32 -18.08
CA SER A 42 -7.09 21.32 -17.59
C SER A 42 -6.48 19.92 -17.56
N TRP A 43 -7.00 19.08 -16.70
CA TRP A 43 -6.61 17.66 -16.61
C TRP A 43 -6.93 16.89 -17.90
N GLU A 44 -8.03 17.24 -18.58
CA GLU A 44 -8.35 16.68 -19.89
C GLU A 44 -7.31 17.05 -20.96
N GLY A 45 -6.85 18.30 -20.95
CA GLY A 45 -5.75 18.74 -21.82
C GLY A 45 -4.45 17.96 -21.53
N PHE A 46 -4.14 17.71 -20.27
CA PHE A 46 -2.99 16.90 -19.88
C PHE A 46 -3.11 15.47 -20.42
N ARG A 47 -4.28 14.83 -20.25
CA ARG A 47 -4.55 13.50 -20.80
C ARG A 47 -4.42 13.46 -22.32
N ASN A 48 -4.95 14.45 -23.01
CA ASN A 48 -4.85 14.53 -24.46
C ASN A 48 -3.39 14.65 -24.93
N LEU A 49 -2.57 15.37 -24.17
CA LEU A 49 -1.14 15.47 -24.42
C LEU A 49 -0.42 14.12 -24.21
N CYS A 50 -0.80 13.36 -23.16
CA CYS A 50 -0.32 12.00 -22.96
C CYS A 50 -0.69 11.11 -24.15
N ARG A 51 -1.94 11.12 -24.58
CA ARG A 51 -2.43 10.31 -25.72
C ARG A 51 -1.75 10.64 -27.04
N ALA A 52 -1.38 11.89 -27.22
CA ALA A 52 -0.66 12.34 -28.41
C ALA A 52 0.84 12.02 -28.38
N GLY A 53 1.37 11.43 -27.31
CA GLY A 53 2.81 11.16 -27.13
C GLY A 53 3.68 12.41 -26.94
N GLY A 54 3.05 13.57 -26.69
CA GLY A 54 3.72 14.87 -26.62
C GLY A 54 4.15 15.31 -25.22
N ILE A 55 3.95 14.50 -24.20
CA ILE A 55 4.10 14.92 -22.80
C ILE A 55 5.52 15.40 -22.48
N ARG A 56 6.53 14.69 -22.98
CA ARG A 56 7.94 14.99 -22.73
C ARG A 56 8.42 16.34 -23.31
N THR A 57 7.67 16.91 -24.25
CA THR A 57 7.95 18.26 -24.78
C THR A 57 7.67 19.34 -23.73
N TYR A 58 6.70 19.11 -22.86
CA TYR A 58 6.20 20.13 -21.93
C TYR A 58 6.45 19.80 -20.47
N TYR A 59 6.57 18.52 -20.13
CA TYR A 59 6.75 18.05 -18.76
C TYR A 59 7.92 17.10 -18.66
N ALA A 60 8.54 17.07 -17.50
CA ALA A 60 9.62 16.16 -17.15
C ALA A 60 9.32 15.45 -15.83
N VAL A 61 10.00 14.34 -15.63
CA VAL A 61 10.05 13.69 -14.31
C VAL A 61 10.62 14.68 -13.28
N GLY A 62 9.91 14.82 -12.15
CA GLY A 62 10.16 15.81 -11.10
C GLY A 62 9.31 17.07 -11.19
N ASP A 63 8.61 17.30 -12.29
CA ASP A 63 7.62 18.39 -12.34
C ASP A 63 6.42 18.08 -11.43
N GLN A 64 5.78 19.14 -10.94
CA GLN A 64 4.68 19.03 -9.99
C GLN A 64 3.37 19.50 -10.59
N LEU A 65 2.31 18.78 -10.28
CA LEU A 65 0.93 19.10 -10.65
C LEU A 65 0.08 19.19 -9.38
N GLN A 66 -1.04 19.90 -9.44
CA GLN A 66 -1.90 20.09 -8.29
C GLN A 66 -3.37 19.81 -8.61
N CYS A 67 -4.07 19.20 -7.66
CA CYS A 67 -5.52 19.09 -7.63
C CYS A 67 -6.05 19.39 -6.23
N LYS A 68 -7.36 19.48 -6.07
CA LYS A 68 -7.99 19.63 -4.76
C LYS A 68 -8.53 18.31 -4.23
N LYS A 69 -8.55 18.20 -2.89
CA LYS A 69 -9.33 17.22 -2.15
C LYS A 69 -10.04 17.94 -1.01
N GLY A 70 -11.32 18.23 -1.18
CA GLY A 70 -12.00 19.22 -0.34
C GLY A 70 -11.25 20.55 -0.33
N ASP A 71 -10.93 21.08 0.84
CA ASP A 71 -10.16 22.33 0.99
C ASP A 71 -8.65 22.16 0.81
N ALA A 72 -8.14 20.94 0.87
CA ALA A 72 -6.72 20.66 0.75
C ALA A 72 -6.24 20.70 -0.70
N THR A 73 -5.03 21.24 -0.91
CA THR A 73 -4.33 21.13 -2.20
C THR A 73 -3.39 19.93 -2.14
N LEU A 74 -3.60 18.99 -3.05
CA LEU A 74 -2.71 17.84 -3.26
C LEU A 74 -1.68 18.21 -4.33
N THR A 75 -0.40 18.08 -4.01
CA THR A 75 0.72 18.23 -4.95
C THR A 75 1.20 16.84 -5.37
N TRP A 76 1.34 16.62 -6.66
CA TRP A 76 1.76 15.37 -7.27
C TRP A 76 3.08 15.55 -7.99
N ASP A 77 4.08 14.72 -7.68
CA ASP A 77 5.32 14.65 -8.44
C ASP A 77 5.09 13.75 -9.66
N ILE A 78 5.53 14.16 -10.83
CA ILE A 78 5.70 13.25 -11.98
C ILE A 78 6.89 12.36 -11.65
N VAL A 79 6.63 11.09 -11.32
CA VAL A 79 7.69 10.16 -10.92
C VAL A 79 8.17 9.27 -12.06
N ASP A 80 7.36 9.15 -13.13
CA ASP A 80 7.71 8.34 -14.28
C ASP A 80 6.93 8.76 -15.53
N ILE A 81 7.57 8.63 -16.69
CA ILE A 81 6.94 8.83 -18.00
C ILE A 81 7.35 7.66 -18.89
N GLN A 82 6.40 6.85 -19.29
CA GLN A 82 6.60 5.69 -20.15
C GLN A 82 5.96 5.90 -21.51
N ASP A 83 6.65 5.47 -22.56
CA ASP A 83 6.07 5.43 -23.90
C ASP A 83 5.21 4.16 -24.06
N ILE A 84 4.01 4.30 -24.59
CA ILE A 84 3.09 3.20 -24.86
C ILE A 84 3.23 2.81 -26.34
N GLU A 85 4.03 1.80 -26.62
CA GLU A 85 4.33 1.37 -28.01
C GLU A 85 3.07 1.08 -28.83
N SER A 86 2.03 0.50 -28.21
CA SER A 86 0.80 0.10 -28.92
C SER A 86 -0.03 1.26 -29.41
N THR A 87 0.09 2.46 -28.80
CA THR A 87 -0.70 3.65 -29.12
C THR A 87 0.14 4.83 -29.59
N GLY A 88 1.45 4.79 -29.34
CA GLY A 88 2.33 5.95 -29.52
C GLY A 88 2.12 7.05 -28.47
N GLY A 89 1.28 6.81 -27.47
CA GLY A 89 1.03 7.73 -26.36
C GLY A 89 2.04 7.57 -25.24
N ASN A 90 1.84 8.35 -24.19
CA ASN A 90 2.61 8.27 -22.95
C ASN A 90 1.72 7.89 -21.77
N ARG A 91 2.30 7.13 -20.83
CA ARG A 91 1.78 6.94 -19.48
C ARG A 91 2.58 7.81 -18.53
N VAL A 92 1.92 8.68 -17.80
CA VAL A 92 2.51 9.50 -16.75
C VAL A 92 2.10 8.96 -15.40
N THR A 93 3.08 8.52 -14.60
CA THR A 93 2.83 8.10 -13.21
C THR A 93 3.06 9.29 -12.29
N LEU A 94 2.06 9.58 -11.50
CA LEU A 94 2.05 10.61 -10.47
C LEU A 94 2.15 9.96 -9.10
N MET A 95 2.94 10.53 -8.19
CA MET A 95 3.03 10.12 -6.79
C MET A 95 2.82 11.34 -5.90
N LEU A 96 2.06 11.19 -4.83
CA LEU A 96 1.78 12.30 -3.93
C LEU A 96 3.09 12.83 -3.32
N HIS A 97 3.29 14.15 -3.40
CA HIS A 97 4.49 14.81 -2.91
C HIS A 97 4.60 14.74 -1.38
N ASN A 98 3.51 15.01 -0.69
CA ASN A 98 3.42 14.94 0.78
C ASN A 98 2.60 13.72 1.19
N SER A 99 2.96 13.11 2.29
CA SER A 99 2.11 12.08 2.89
C SER A 99 0.80 12.70 3.39
N PHE A 100 -0.32 11.98 3.21
CA PHE A 100 -1.65 12.54 3.48
C PHE A 100 -2.14 12.24 4.90
N THR A 101 -2.33 10.97 5.23
CA THR A 101 -2.84 10.52 6.53
C THR A 101 -2.18 9.23 6.94
N THR A 102 -2.29 8.86 8.19
CA THR A 102 -1.82 7.56 8.66
C THR A 102 -2.98 6.56 8.68
N ILE A 103 -2.70 5.33 8.27
CA ILE A 103 -3.67 4.23 8.17
C ILE A 103 -2.94 2.90 8.30
N SER A 104 -3.58 1.89 8.92
CA SER A 104 -3.07 0.52 8.87
C SER A 104 -3.15 -0.03 7.44
N PHE A 105 -2.23 -0.89 7.09
CA PHE A 105 -2.30 -1.63 5.82
C PHE A 105 -3.47 -2.62 5.83
N GLU A 106 -3.56 -3.42 6.89
CA GLU A 106 -4.66 -4.32 7.17
C GLU A 106 -4.81 -4.46 8.69
N PRO A 107 -6.00 -4.32 9.28
CA PRO A 107 -6.20 -4.51 10.72
C PRO A 107 -5.94 -5.96 11.14
N ARG A 108 -5.80 -6.17 12.43
CA ARG A 108 -5.78 -7.51 13.02
C ARG A 108 -7.01 -8.28 12.58
N GLN A 109 -6.84 -9.56 12.26
CA GLN A 109 -7.96 -10.39 11.86
C GLN A 109 -8.66 -11.05 13.04
N ALA A 110 -9.89 -11.50 12.85
CA ALA A 110 -10.60 -12.25 13.86
C ALA A 110 -9.88 -13.58 14.17
N ILE A 111 -9.92 -13.97 15.44
CA ILE A 111 -9.39 -15.25 15.92
C ILE A 111 -10.30 -16.40 15.49
N PHE A 112 -11.62 -16.16 15.55
CA PHE A 112 -12.63 -17.18 15.41
C PHE A 112 -13.92 -16.59 14.82
N GLN A 113 -14.66 -17.41 14.07
CA GLN A 113 -16.02 -17.11 13.65
C GLN A 113 -16.96 -18.27 14.01
N ALA A 114 -18.04 -17.96 14.73
CA ALA A 114 -19.06 -18.92 15.14
C ALA A 114 -19.87 -19.45 13.96
N SER A 115 -20.03 -20.78 13.84
CA SER A 115 -20.90 -21.42 12.85
C SER A 115 -22.32 -21.68 13.37
N GLN A 116 -22.52 -21.54 14.68
CA GLN A 116 -23.78 -21.67 15.41
C GLN A 116 -23.79 -20.70 16.59
N ASP A 117 -24.91 -20.57 17.29
CA ASP A 117 -24.97 -19.84 18.55
C ASP A 117 -24.13 -20.54 19.62
N ILE A 118 -23.27 -19.78 20.29
CA ILE A 118 -22.39 -20.28 21.34
C ILE A 118 -22.88 -19.73 22.68
N PRO A 119 -23.44 -20.59 23.57
CA PRO A 119 -23.97 -20.15 24.88
C PRO A 119 -22.90 -19.52 25.75
N ALA A 120 -23.31 -18.82 26.81
CA ALA A 120 -22.41 -18.44 27.89
C ALA A 120 -21.71 -19.68 28.48
N GLY A 121 -20.42 -19.60 28.74
CA GLY A 121 -19.65 -20.75 29.19
C GLY A 121 -18.14 -20.55 29.10
N THR A 122 -17.42 -21.62 29.39
CA THR A 122 -15.95 -21.66 29.31
C THR A 122 -15.52 -22.43 28.07
N TYR A 123 -14.63 -21.83 27.29
CA TYR A 123 -14.16 -22.35 26.02
C TYR A 123 -12.64 -22.24 25.94
N HIS A 124 -12.04 -23.01 25.04
CA HIS A 124 -10.63 -22.87 24.71
C HIS A 124 -10.41 -22.88 23.18
N PHE A 125 -9.28 -22.35 22.77
CA PHE A 125 -8.83 -22.36 21.37
C PHE A 125 -7.30 -22.34 21.31
N LYS A 126 -6.77 -22.89 20.22
CA LYS A 126 -5.33 -22.83 19.93
C LYS A 126 -5.07 -21.73 18.90
N THR A 127 -3.98 -21.02 19.09
CA THR A 127 -3.43 -20.11 18.10
C THR A 127 -2.16 -20.72 17.49
N PRO A 128 -2.26 -21.64 16.54
CA PRO A 128 -1.08 -22.12 15.84
C PRO A 128 -0.53 -20.99 14.96
N MET A 129 0.79 -20.86 14.94
CA MET A 129 1.44 -20.02 13.95
C MET A 129 1.47 -20.71 12.60
N ASP A 130 1.42 -19.90 11.54
CA ASP A 130 1.90 -20.31 10.24
C ASP A 130 3.36 -20.75 10.39
N ASN A 131 3.76 -21.80 9.67
CA ASN A 131 5.12 -22.32 9.71
C ASN A 131 6.11 -21.26 9.22
N VAL A 132 6.60 -20.45 10.13
CA VAL A 132 7.65 -19.49 9.83
C VAL A 132 8.97 -20.26 9.81
N THR A 133 9.58 -20.29 8.65
CA THR A 133 10.91 -20.92 8.48
C THR A 133 12.06 -20.03 8.96
N ASP A 134 11.78 -18.82 9.40
CA ASP A 134 12.78 -17.97 10.03
C ASP A 134 13.10 -18.46 11.43
N THR A 135 14.22 -19.13 11.57
CA THR A 135 14.70 -19.73 12.81
C THR A 135 14.91 -18.73 13.96
N ALA A 136 15.16 -17.46 13.65
CA ALA A 136 15.31 -16.42 14.67
C ALA A 136 13.98 -16.06 15.35
N TRP A 137 12.84 -16.30 14.67
CA TRP A 137 11.51 -16.00 15.14
C TRP A 137 10.83 -17.18 15.84
N THR A 138 11.21 -18.40 15.55
CA THR A 138 10.54 -19.60 16.01
C THR A 138 10.88 -20.02 17.43
N THR A 139 12.01 -19.62 17.97
CA THR A 139 12.53 -20.22 19.20
C THR A 139 11.96 -19.65 20.49
N ASN A 140 11.30 -18.48 20.49
CA ASN A 140 10.95 -17.80 21.75
C ASN A 140 9.52 -17.26 21.87
N ARG A 141 8.60 -17.53 20.95
CA ARG A 141 7.33 -16.79 20.95
C ARG A 141 6.08 -17.52 21.40
N GLY A 142 6.16 -18.77 21.87
CA GLY A 142 5.05 -19.47 22.53
C GLY A 142 3.74 -19.53 21.73
N TRP A 143 3.80 -19.52 20.43
CA TRP A 143 2.68 -19.35 19.51
C TRP A 143 1.74 -20.55 19.40
N THR A 144 2.11 -21.68 19.93
CA THR A 144 1.25 -22.87 20.01
C THR A 144 0.59 -22.99 21.38
N LYS A 145 0.15 -21.88 21.95
CA LYS A 145 -0.51 -21.88 23.25
C LYS A 145 -2.00 -22.16 23.11
N THR A 146 -2.55 -22.80 24.11
CA THR A 146 -3.99 -22.94 24.28
C THR A 146 -4.50 -21.82 25.17
N TRP A 147 -5.50 -21.12 24.72
CA TRP A 147 -6.13 -20.02 25.42
C TRP A 147 -7.50 -20.45 25.93
N GLN A 148 -7.82 -20.06 27.14
CA GLN A 148 -9.14 -20.23 27.72
C GLN A 148 -9.83 -18.88 27.83
N LEU A 149 -11.10 -18.85 27.51
CA LEU A 149 -11.97 -17.71 27.72
C LEU A 149 -13.29 -18.15 28.38
N THR A 150 -13.86 -17.26 29.17
CA THR A 150 -15.21 -17.44 29.72
C THR A 150 -16.08 -16.29 29.23
N THR A 151 -17.20 -16.62 28.57
CA THR A 151 -18.19 -15.67 28.11
C THR A 151 -19.44 -15.70 29.00
N THR A 152 -19.98 -14.56 29.33
CA THR A 152 -21.21 -14.40 30.12
C THR A 152 -22.44 -14.24 29.23
N LYS A 153 -22.24 -14.01 27.94
CA LYS A 153 -23.29 -13.82 26.94
C LYS A 153 -23.17 -14.81 25.81
N THR A 154 -24.28 -15.07 25.15
CA THR A 154 -24.29 -15.88 23.92
C THR A 154 -23.58 -15.13 22.81
N ILE A 155 -22.64 -15.80 22.12
CA ILE A 155 -22.05 -15.32 20.87
C ILE A 155 -22.93 -15.85 19.74
N PRO A 156 -23.64 -15.00 18.98
CA PRO A 156 -24.54 -15.46 17.94
C PRO A 156 -23.80 -16.09 16.77
N LYS A 157 -24.48 -16.93 16.00
CA LYS A 157 -23.99 -17.45 14.73
C LYS A 157 -23.47 -16.32 13.85
N GLY A 158 -22.29 -16.50 13.27
CA GLY A 158 -21.57 -15.49 12.49
C GLY A 158 -20.80 -14.46 13.33
N GLY A 159 -20.99 -14.45 14.65
CA GLY A 159 -20.20 -13.63 15.56
C GLY A 159 -18.73 -13.99 15.53
N VAL A 160 -17.84 -13.01 15.72
CA VAL A 160 -16.40 -13.18 15.68
C VAL A 160 -15.74 -12.79 16.99
N LEU A 161 -14.63 -13.44 17.31
CA LEU A 161 -13.74 -13.07 18.41
C LEU A 161 -12.51 -12.37 17.87
N CYS A 162 -12.12 -11.28 18.48
CA CYS A 162 -10.97 -10.48 18.09
C CYS A 162 -10.15 -10.05 19.29
N PHE A 163 -8.84 -9.98 19.14
CA PHE A 163 -8.01 -9.31 20.12
C PHE A 163 -8.32 -7.81 20.14
N THR A 164 -8.50 -7.26 21.34
CA THR A 164 -8.68 -5.84 21.58
C THR A 164 -7.62 -5.36 22.57
N GLY A 165 -6.98 -4.26 22.26
CA GLY A 165 -6.04 -3.61 23.17
C GLY A 165 -4.70 -4.31 23.34
N GLY A 166 -3.73 -3.53 23.79
CA GLY A 166 -2.38 -3.92 24.09
C GLY A 166 -1.50 -4.08 22.85
N ASP A 167 -0.32 -3.48 22.91
CA ASP A 167 0.76 -3.88 22.02
C ASP A 167 1.05 -5.34 22.31
N MET A 168 0.86 -6.16 21.30
CA MET A 168 1.38 -7.50 21.34
C MET A 168 2.88 -7.38 21.03
N ASN A 169 3.61 -6.78 21.99
CA ASN A 169 5.06 -6.69 21.91
C ASN A 169 5.63 -8.09 21.69
N TYR A 170 6.72 -8.12 20.98
CA TYR A 170 7.54 -9.29 20.65
C TYR A 170 7.89 -10.15 21.85
N ASP A 171 7.77 -9.62 23.06
CA ASP A 171 8.14 -10.29 24.29
C ASP A 171 6.94 -11.07 24.87
N THR A 172 7.01 -12.34 24.70
CA THR A 172 6.74 -13.49 25.60
C THR A 172 5.60 -13.42 26.60
N ASP A 173 5.01 -12.28 26.93
CA ASP A 173 4.02 -12.17 28.00
C ASP A 173 2.58 -12.09 27.49
N PHE A 174 2.11 -13.21 26.91
CA PHE A 174 0.71 -13.41 26.55
C PHE A 174 -0.17 -13.79 27.75
N THR A 175 0.24 -13.51 28.97
CA THR A 175 -0.41 -14.05 30.15
C THR A 175 -1.81 -13.51 30.39
N GLN A 176 -2.14 -12.32 29.91
CA GLN A 176 -3.50 -11.80 29.91
C GLN A 176 -3.78 -10.97 28.66
N ARG A 177 -4.80 -11.36 27.89
CA ARG A 177 -5.26 -10.63 26.71
C ARG A 177 -6.76 -10.38 26.79
N THR A 178 -7.18 -9.24 26.29
CA THR A 178 -8.59 -8.93 26.16
C THR A 178 -9.08 -9.34 24.79
N VAL A 179 -10.19 -10.04 24.76
CA VAL A 179 -10.89 -10.47 23.56
C VAL A 179 -12.28 -9.84 23.57
N SER A 180 -12.75 -9.39 22.43
CA SER A 180 -14.13 -8.94 22.26
C SER A 180 -14.86 -9.78 21.25
N SER A 181 -16.13 -10.07 21.52
CA SER A 181 -17.04 -10.65 20.55
C SER A 181 -17.84 -9.56 19.84
N TYR A 182 -18.06 -9.76 18.55
CA TYR A 182 -18.79 -8.84 17.68
C TYR A 182 -19.90 -9.59 16.94
N SER A 183 -21.02 -8.91 16.67
CA SER A 183 -22.07 -9.44 15.82
C SER A 183 -21.72 -9.25 14.35
N ASN A 184 -22.01 -10.27 13.52
CA ASN A 184 -22.04 -10.20 12.05
C ASN A 184 -20.81 -9.58 11.36
N ASN A 185 -19.62 -10.10 11.64
CA ASN A 185 -18.40 -9.89 10.84
C ASN A 185 -17.91 -8.44 10.62
N ALA A 186 -18.80 -7.51 10.46
CA ALA A 186 -18.50 -6.13 10.08
C ALA A 186 -18.95 -5.13 11.13
N SER A 187 -19.72 -5.59 12.11
CA SER A 187 -20.30 -4.69 13.11
C SER A 187 -19.24 -4.21 14.09
N THR A 188 -19.30 -2.94 14.40
CA THR A 188 -18.58 -2.32 15.51
C THR A 188 -19.25 -2.63 16.88
N THR A 189 -20.38 -3.34 16.87
CA THR A 189 -21.11 -3.67 18.09
C THR A 189 -20.38 -4.75 18.87
N VAL A 190 -19.77 -4.39 19.97
CA VAL A 190 -19.15 -5.33 20.91
C VAL A 190 -20.26 -6.00 21.73
N ILE A 191 -20.34 -7.33 21.69
CA ILE A 191 -21.31 -8.09 22.50
C ILE A 191 -20.77 -8.26 23.91
N GLU A 192 -19.51 -8.61 24.03
CA GLU A 192 -18.82 -8.85 25.29
C GLU A 192 -17.33 -8.59 25.15
N THR A 193 -16.73 -8.03 26.21
CA THR A 193 -15.26 -7.97 26.36
C THR A 193 -14.87 -8.93 27.46
N MET A 194 -13.93 -9.81 27.21
CA MET A 194 -13.51 -10.85 28.14
C MET A 194 -12.00 -10.98 28.19
N SER A 195 -11.48 -11.42 29.31
CA SER A 195 -10.07 -11.76 29.46
C SER A 195 -9.84 -13.22 29.06
N ILE A 196 -8.70 -13.49 28.46
CA ILE A 196 -8.25 -14.84 28.16
C ILE A 196 -6.98 -15.15 28.96
N THR A 197 -6.84 -16.40 29.35
CA THR A 197 -5.66 -16.93 30.07
C THR A 197 -5.10 -18.14 29.36
N GLU A 198 -3.85 -18.47 29.60
CA GLU A 198 -3.25 -19.70 29.09
C GLU A 198 -3.77 -20.91 29.88
N ALA A 199 -4.78 -21.59 29.35
CA ALA A 199 -5.39 -22.77 29.92
C ALA A 199 -6.19 -23.52 28.84
N SER A 200 -6.56 -24.79 29.12
CA SER A 200 -7.24 -25.68 28.18
C SER A 200 -8.63 -26.15 28.66
N GLY A 201 -9.23 -25.44 29.62
CA GLY A 201 -10.54 -25.83 30.16
C GLY A 201 -11.71 -25.43 29.26
N GLY A 202 -12.81 -26.18 29.38
CA GLY A 202 -14.05 -25.92 28.65
C GLY A 202 -14.10 -26.57 27.26
N THR A 203 -15.07 -26.12 26.45
CA THR A 203 -15.33 -26.67 25.12
C THR A 203 -14.35 -26.09 24.08
N ASP A 204 -13.81 -26.91 23.18
CA ASP A 204 -12.96 -26.42 22.09
C ASP A 204 -13.78 -25.63 21.07
N LEU A 205 -13.48 -24.35 20.88
CA LEU A 205 -14.14 -23.49 19.91
C LEU A 205 -14.02 -24.02 18.47
N ALA A 206 -13.01 -24.81 18.14
CA ALA A 206 -12.87 -25.40 16.81
C ALA A 206 -14.05 -26.33 16.45
N THR A 207 -14.78 -26.84 17.42
CA THR A 207 -16.00 -27.66 17.23
C THR A 207 -17.25 -26.82 16.99
N LEU A 208 -17.22 -25.52 17.29
CA LEU A 208 -18.35 -24.60 17.24
C LEU A 208 -18.23 -23.55 16.13
N GLY A 209 -17.13 -23.56 15.42
CA GLY A 209 -16.90 -22.58 14.35
C GLY A 209 -15.53 -22.73 13.68
N SER A 210 -15.11 -21.69 12.99
CA SER A 210 -13.84 -21.66 12.29
C SER A 210 -12.83 -20.86 13.10
N VAL A 211 -11.72 -21.48 13.45
CA VAL A 211 -10.56 -20.84 14.07
C VAL A 211 -9.64 -20.30 12.96
N ASN A 212 -9.22 -19.06 13.08
CA ASN A 212 -8.21 -18.47 12.22
C ASN A 212 -6.82 -18.75 12.81
N HIS A 213 -5.89 -19.02 11.95
CA HIS A 213 -4.51 -19.38 12.31
C HIS A 213 -3.54 -18.31 11.77
N GLY A 214 -2.39 -18.21 12.43
CA GLY A 214 -1.26 -17.47 11.95
C GLY A 214 -1.08 -16.06 12.49
N GLN A 215 -0.04 -15.44 12.03
CA GLN A 215 0.40 -14.11 12.45
C GLN A 215 -0.64 -13.02 12.18
N ARG A 216 -1.48 -13.23 11.17
CA ARG A 216 -2.52 -12.28 10.76
C ARG A 216 -3.53 -11.96 11.86
N VAL A 217 -3.79 -12.89 12.76
CA VAL A 217 -4.66 -12.69 13.92
C VAL A 217 -4.13 -11.59 14.83
N CYS A 218 -2.82 -11.55 14.98
CA CYS A 218 -2.13 -10.63 15.88
C CYS A 218 -1.73 -9.32 15.22
N TRP A 219 -1.33 -9.37 13.94
CA TRP A 219 -0.63 -8.25 13.30
C TRP A 219 -1.16 -7.86 11.92
N GLY A 220 -2.33 -8.36 11.52
CA GLY A 220 -2.90 -8.11 10.21
C GLY A 220 -2.24 -8.93 9.10
N SER A 221 -2.78 -8.83 7.90
CA SER A 221 -2.24 -9.51 6.71
C SER A 221 -1.44 -8.53 5.85
N ASN A 222 -0.34 -9.00 5.28
CA ASN A 222 0.47 -8.23 4.33
C ASN A 222 0.04 -8.41 2.87
N HIS A 223 -1.16 -8.94 2.61
CA HIS A 223 -1.67 -9.25 1.29
C HIS A 223 -2.35 -8.03 0.65
N TRP A 224 -1.71 -7.45 -0.39
CA TRP A 224 -2.17 -6.21 -1.03
C TRP A 224 -3.60 -6.31 -1.56
N ALA A 225 -3.91 -7.34 -2.36
CA ALA A 225 -5.18 -7.45 -3.06
C ALA A 225 -6.40 -7.40 -2.14
N THR A 226 -6.27 -7.93 -0.93
CA THR A 226 -7.36 -8.00 0.06
C THR A 226 -7.27 -6.94 1.14
N SER A 227 -6.22 -6.10 1.14
CA SER A 227 -5.96 -5.16 2.23
C SER A 227 -7.03 -4.06 2.34
N ALA A 228 -7.30 -3.65 3.58
CA ALA A 228 -8.14 -2.50 3.86
C ALA A 228 -7.56 -1.21 3.27
N PHE A 229 -6.23 -1.09 3.22
CA PHE A 229 -5.55 0.05 2.63
C PHE A 229 -5.84 0.20 1.14
N ARG A 230 -5.77 -0.89 0.37
CA ARG A 230 -6.14 -0.89 -1.05
C ARG A 230 -7.62 -0.53 -1.26
N GLN A 231 -8.53 -1.08 -0.43
CA GLN A 231 -9.95 -0.76 -0.50
C GLN A 231 -10.19 0.74 -0.27
N TRP A 232 -9.53 1.32 0.73
CA TRP A 232 -9.62 2.75 1.02
C TRP A 232 -9.10 3.60 -0.14
N LEU A 233 -7.95 3.26 -0.72
CA LEU A 233 -7.34 3.98 -1.85
C LEU A 233 -8.24 4.01 -3.09
N ASN A 234 -8.99 2.94 -3.34
CA ASN A 234 -9.81 2.79 -4.54
C ASN A 234 -11.31 3.03 -4.29
N SER A 235 -11.64 3.81 -3.26
CA SER A 235 -13.03 4.11 -2.91
C SER A 235 -13.31 5.61 -2.87
N ASP A 236 -14.46 5.99 -3.43
CA ASP A 236 -15.08 7.31 -3.37
C ASP A 236 -16.18 7.43 -2.30
N LYS A 237 -16.41 6.35 -1.55
CA LYS A 237 -17.50 6.27 -0.58
C LYS A 237 -17.22 7.09 0.68
N GLU A 238 -18.30 7.45 1.35
CA GLU A 238 -18.28 8.11 2.65
C GLU A 238 -17.66 7.23 3.74
N ALA A 239 -17.36 7.87 4.87
CA ALA A 239 -16.90 7.21 6.08
C ALA A 239 -17.80 6.01 6.46
N ASN A 240 -17.18 4.92 6.90
CA ASN A 240 -17.81 3.64 7.26
C ASN A 240 -18.50 2.88 6.09
N ALA A 241 -18.39 3.34 4.85
CA ALA A 241 -19.06 2.72 3.69
C ALA A 241 -18.09 2.10 2.67
N TRP A 242 -16.79 2.36 2.78
CA TRP A 242 -15.80 1.91 1.80
C TRP A 242 -15.26 0.51 2.06
N TRP A 243 -15.30 0.05 3.29
CA TRP A 243 -14.72 -1.24 3.67
C TRP A 243 -15.73 -2.38 3.46
N THR A 244 -15.24 -3.51 2.97
CA THR A 244 -15.96 -4.79 2.88
C THR A 244 -15.05 -5.94 3.31
N ALA A 245 -15.63 -6.93 4.02
CA ALA A 245 -14.88 -8.12 4.42
C ALA A 245 -14.42 -8.91 3.21
N GLN A 246 -13.12 -9.16 3.08
CA GLN A 246 -12.53 -9.98 2.02
C GLN A 246 -12.49 -11.46 2.40
N THR A 247 -12.41 -11.74 3.69
CA THR A 247 -12.50 -13.08 4.26
C THR A 247 -13.44 -13.04 5.46
N LYS A 248 -13.87 -14.21 5.93
CA LYS A 248 -14.69 -14.32 7.15
C LYS A 248 -13.96 -13.82 8.41
N PHE A 249 -12.66 -13.64 8.36
CA PHE A 249 -11.84 -13.15 9.45
C PHE A 249 -11.42 -11.68 9.30
N SER A 250 -11.76 -11.05 8.18
CA SER A 250 -11.47 -9.63 7.96
C SER A 250 -12.20 -8.74 8.95
N ARG A 251 -11.55 -7.64 9.34
CA ARG A 251 -12.08 -6.65 10.27
C ARG A 251 -12.01 -5.26 9.65
N PRO A 252 -12.95 -4.38 9.95
CA PRO A 252 -12.87 -3.00 9.51
C PRO A 252 -11.59 -2.33 10.00
N SER A 253 -10.99 -1.50 9.15
CA SER A 253 -9.88 -0.64 9.57
C SER A 253 -10.31 0.26 10.71
N GLU A 254 -9.39 0.54 11.64
CA GLU A 254 -9.57 1.57 12.68
C GLU A 254 -9.77 2.97 12.06
N ARG A 255 -9.46 3.12 10.77
CA ARG A 255 -9.71 4.33 9.99
C ARG A 255 -10.98 4.26 9.13
N ALA A 256 -11.85 3.28 9.37
CA ALA A 256 -13.12 3.19 8.66
C ALA A 256 -13.97 4.46 8.75
N GLY A 257 -13.80 5.22 9.85
CA GLY A 257 -14.42 6.54 10.04
C GLY A 257 -13.89 7.67 9.14
N LEU A 258 -12.84 7.44 8.33
CA LEU A 258 -12.45 8.34 7.26
C LEU A 258 -13.23 8.00 6.00
N ALA A 259 -13.55 8.99 5.16
CA ALA A 259 -14.04 8.73 3.81
C ALA A 259 -12.96 8.06 2.95
N GLY A 260 -13.36 7.33 1.92
CA GLY A 260 -12.44 6.73 0.96
C GLY A 260 -11.52 7.77 0.32
N TRP A 261 -10.34 7.33 -0.14
CA TRP A 261 -9.33 8.25 -0.67
C TRP A 261 -9.85 9.12 -1.82
N MET A 262 -10.62 8.53 -2.74
CA MET A 262 -11.14 9.25 -3.91
C MET A 262 -12.27 10.23 -3.56
N ASN A 263 -12.92 10.09 -2.40
CA ASN A 263 -13.98 10.99 -1.96
C ASN A 263 -13.42 12.41 -1.76
N GLY A 264 -14.06 13.39 -2.39
CA GLY A 264 -13.68 14.79 -2.32
C GLY A 264 -12.47 15.21 -3.17
N ILE A 265 -11.87 14.32 -3.95
CA ILE A 265 -10.88 14.69 -4.97
C ILE A 265 -11.60 15.33 -6.16
N ASP A 266 -10.99 16.35 -6.77
CA ASP A 266 -11.51 17.02 -7.97
C ASP A 266 -11.96 16.00 -9.01
N SER A 267 -13.21 16.13 -9.46
CA SER A 267 -13.83 15.23 -10.44
C SER A 267 -13.08 15.19 -11.77
N ASP A 268 -12.56 16.32 -12.22
CA ASP A 268 -11.81 16.45 -13.47
C ASP A 268 -10.49 15.68 -13.40
N PHE A 269 -9.82 15.70 -12.24
CA PHE A 269 -8.64 14.88 -12.02
C PHE A 269 -9.01 13.39 -12.00
N LEU A 270 -10.03 12.99 -11.24
CA LEU A 270 -10.47 11.59 -11.17
C LEU A 270 -10.93 11.02 -12.51
N ALA A 271 -11.47 11.88 -13.40
CA ALA A 271 -11.92 11.48 -14.73
C ALA A 271 -10.78 11.12 -15.68
N VAL A 272 -9.59 11.64 -15.45
CA VAL A 272 -8.40 11.33 -16.27
C VAL A 272 -7.50 10.25 -15.69
N VAL A 273 -7.64 9.93 -14.40
CA VAL A 273 -6.89 8.83 -13.77
C VAL A 273 -7.33 7.49 -14.35
N THR A 274 -6.38 6.78 -14.94
CA THR A 274 -6.59 5.48 -15.60
C THR A 274 -6.27 4.35 -14.63
N ALA A 275 -7.16 3.36 -14.52
CA ALA A 275 -6.89 2.18 -13.73
C ALA A 275 -5.77 1.35 -14.37
N GLN A 276 -4.80 0.93 -13.55
CA GLN A 276 -3.62 0.19 -13.98
C GLN A 276 -3.63 -1.24 -13.45
N GLN A 277 -3.05 -2.15 -14.21
CA GLN A 277 -2.75 -3.49 -13.73
C GLN A 277 -1.50 -3.43 -12.84
N ILE A 278 -1.70 -3.68 -11.56
CA ILE A 278 -0.66 -3.60 -10.53
C ILE A 278 -0.27 -5.00 -10.10
N THR A 279 0.95 -5.41 -10.44
CA THR A 279 1.50 -6.70 -10.01
C THR A 279 2.18 -6.55 -8.66
N THR A 280 1.85 -7.42 -7.72
CA THR A 280 2.36 -7.42 -6.35
C THR A 280 2.78 -8.83 -5.95
N LYS A 281 3.86 -8.95 -5.19
CA LYS A 281 4.26 -10.21 -4.56
C LYS A 281 3.23 -10.67 -3.54
N VAL A 282 3.15 -11.97 -3.38
CA VAL A 282 2.32 -12.64 -2.38
C VAL A 282 3.23 -13.47 -1.50
N ASN A 283 3.05 -13.40 -0.18
CA ASN A 283 3.83 -14.25 0.72
C ASN A 283 3.49 -15.74 0.52
N GLY A 284 4.48 -16.61 0.69
CA GLY A 284 4.30 -18.06 0.57
C GLY A 284 4.04 -18.76 1.91
N ILE A 285 3.86 -18.00 2.99
CA ILE A 285 3.67 -18.53 4.36
C ILE A 285 2.19 -18.81 4.62
N ALA A 286 1.36 -17.79 4.40
CA ALA A 286 -0.09 -17.85 4.66
C ALA A 286 -0.92 -17.79 3.36
N GLU A 287 -0.29 -17.48 2.24
CA GLU A 287 -0.90 -17.33 0.92
C GLU A 287 -0.21 -18.22 -0.12
N SER A 288 -0.57 -18.10 -1.38
CA SER A 288 -0.08 -18.96 -2.46
C SER A 288 1.38 -18.73 -2.87
N GLY A 289 2.01 -17.66 -2.40
CA GLY A 289 3.30 -17.23 -2.94
C GLY A 289 3.18 -16.68 -4.38
N GLY A 290 4.32 -16.37 -4.98
CA GLY A 290 4.38 -15.82 -6.34
C GLY A 290 3.94 -14.37 -6.43
N THR A 291 3.17 -14.06 -7.47
CA THR A 291 2.63 -12.70 -7.73
C THR A 291 1.17 -12.76 -8.08
N GLU A 292 0.46 -11.69 -7.81
CA GLU A 292 -0.90 -11.46 -8.25
C GLU A 292 -1.04 -10.09 -8.91
N THR A 293 -2.11 -9.89 -9.67
CA THR A 293 -2.40 -8.62 -10.36
C THR A 293 -3.75 -8.09 -9.93
N THR A 294 -3.77 -6.81 -9.53
CA THR A 294 -4.99 -6.06 -9.23
C THR A 294 -5.19 -4.95 -10.24
N LEU A 295 -6.42 -4.51 -10.42
CA LEU A 295 -6.76 -3.33 -11.23
C LEU A 295 -7.07 -2.17 -10.28
N ASP A 296 -6.20 -1.16 -10.25
CA ASP A 296 -6.26 -0.06 -9.29
C ASP A 296 -6.16 1.30 -9.98
N LYS A 297 -7.01 2.26 -9.57
CA LYS A 297 -6.85 3.68 -9.94
C LYS A 297 -5.77 4.35 -9.10
N PHE A 298 -5.71 4.01 -7.81
CA PHE A 298 -4.70 4.47 -6.88
C PHE A 298 -4.02 3.29 -6.19
N TRP A 299 -2.71 3.36 -6.09
CA TRP A 299 -1.89 2.35 -5.42
C TRP A 299 -0.73 3.02 -4.68
N VAL A 300 0.07 2.27 -3.96
CA VAL A 300 1.35 2.75 -3.42
C VAL A 300 2.51 2.04 -4.13
N PRO A 301 3.69 2.65 -4.21
CA PRO A 301 4.84 2.04 -4.87
C PRO A 301 5.21 0.69 -4.24
N CYS A 302 5.85 -0.19 -5.01
CA CYS A 302 6.60 -1.31 -4.48
C CYS A 302 8.07 -0.94 -4.29
N GLN A 303 8.86 -1.83 -3.67
CA GLN A 303 10.30 -1.64 -3.50
C GLN A 303 11.01 -1.37 -4.84
N ARG A 304 10.64 -2.09 -5.90
CA ARG A 304 11.23 -1.95 -7.23
C ARG A 304 10.98 -0.57 -7.82
N ASN A 305 9.75 -0.06 -7.74
CA ASN A 305 9.42 1.28 -8.22
C ASN A 305 10.33 2.35 -7.58
N MET A 306 10.67 2.18 -6.31
CA MET A 306 11.49 3.09 -5.51
C MET A 306 13.00 2.86 -5.68
N ASN A 307 13.43 1.95 -6.56
CA ASN A 307 14.84 1.55 -6.74
C ASN A 307 15.48 1.08 -5.41
N MET A 308 14.75 0.27 -4.65
CA MET A 308 15.18 -0.24 -3.32
C MET A 308 15.43 -1.75 -3.30
N ASP A 309 15.16 -2.45 -4.39
CA ASP A 309 15.31 -3.90 -4.47
C ASP A 309 15.92 -4.33 -5.79
N SER A 310 16.77 -5.36 -5.70
CA SER A 310 17.30 -6.10 -6.83
C SER A 310 16.36 -7.24 -7.27
N ASP A 311 15.41 -7.65 -6.42
CA ASP A 311 14.49 -8.75 -6.70
C ASP A 311 13.30 -8.28 -7.54
N ALA A 312 13.44 -8.45 -8.85
CA ALA A 312 12.59 -7.88 -9.90
C ALA A 312 11.24 -8.60 -10.13
N THR A 313 10.77 -9.47 -9.22
CA THR A 313 9.60 -10.30 -9.52
C THR A 313 8.26 -9.59 -9.28
N GLU A 314 8.24 -8.46 -8.58
CA GLU A 314 7.01 -7.74 -8.26
C GLU A 314 6.56 -6.84 -9.42
N ASP A 315 7.24 -5.75 -9.62
CA ASP A 315 7.07 -4.86 -10.76
C ASP A 315 8.46 -4.68 -11.38
N THR A 316 8.58 -4.88 -12.68
CA THR A 316 9.90 -4.83 -13.33
C THR A 316 10.40 -3.41 -13.53
N HIS A 317 9.52 -2.40 -13.33
CA HIS A 317 9.82 -1.03 -13.66
C HIS A 317 10.27 -0.19 -12.45
N VAL A 318 11.46 0.40 -12.57
CA VAL A 318 11.96 1.41 -11.63
C VAL A 318 11.51 2.78 -12.12
N TRP A 319 10.85 3.56 -11.29
CA TRP A 319 10.41 4.90 -11.68
C TRP A 319 11.60 5.84 -11.85
N GLU A 320 11.60 6.55 -12.96
CA GLU A 320 12.71 7.40 -13.39
C GLU A 320 13.12 8.43 -12.33
N TYR A 321 12.15 8.96 -11.57
CA TYR A 321 12.39 9.88 -10.45
C TYR A 321 13.40 9.34 -9.44
N PHE A 322 13.33 8.07 -9.09
CA PHE A 322 14.22 7.46 -8.10
C PHE A 322 15.57 7.00 -8.67
N THR A 323 15.78 7.13 -9.96
CA THR A 323 17.07 6.86 -10.63
C THR A 323 17.86 8.13 -10.90
N LYS A 324 17.19 9.22 -11.32
CA LYS A 324 17.82 10.47 -11.77
C LYS A 324 18.04 11.46 -10.64
N PHE A 325 17.08 11.57 -9.71
CA PHE A 325 17.14 12.57 -8.65
C PHE A 325 17.92 12.07 -7.44
N ARG A 326 19.20 12.40 -7.46
CA ARG A 326 20.12 12.24 -6.33
C ARG A 326 20.45 13.62 -5.81
N GLN A 327 20.20 13.87 -4.54
CA GLN A 327 20.35 15.20 -3.95
C GLN A 327 21.78 15.71 -3.97
N ASP A 328 22.79 14.88 -4.05
CA ASP A 328 24.20 15.26 -3.92
C ASP A 328 25.05 14.93 -5.14
N GLY A 329 24.43 14.51 -6.26
CA GLY A 329 25.14 14.08 -7.46
C GLY A 329 25.95 12.79 -7.29
N LYS A 330 25.88 12.12 -6.15
CA LYS A 330 26.57 10.85 -5.89
C LYS A 330 25.84 9.66 -6.45
N THR A 331 26.59 8.65 -6.88
CA THR A 331 26.07 7.40 -7.43
C THR A 331 25.77 6.39 -6.31
N GLY A 332 24.84 6.66 -5.42
CA GLY A 332 24.47 5.79 -4.31
C GLY A 332 22.99 5.85 -3.99
N VAL A 333 22.52 4.94 -3.16
CA VAL A 333 21.19 5.02 -2.56
C VAL A 333 21.19 6.24 -1.64
N ASN A 334 20.25 7.17 -1.86
CA ASN A 334 20.10 8.34 -1.04
C ASN A 334 19.42 7.96 0.25
N THR A 335 20.12 8.01 1.36
CA THR A 335 19.58 7.76 2.70
C THR A 335 19.64 9.05 3.52
N GLY A 336 18.76 9.16 4.50
CA GLY A 336 18.65 10.33 5.35
C GLY A 336 17.42 11.19 5.04
N ALA A 337 17.17 12.19 5.87
CA ALA A 337 15.99 13.08 5.78
C ALA A 337 15.87 13.80 4.43
N ASP A 338 17.00 13.98 3.75
CA ASP A 338 17.08 14.61 2.42
C ASP A 338 16.92 13.61 1.27
N SER A 339 16.60 12.36 1.54
CA SER A 339 16.37 11.35 0.52
C SER A 339 15.18 11.73 -0.36
N ASN A 340 15.33 11.55 -1.69
CA ASN A 340 14.21 11.73 -2.63
C ASN A 340 13.07 10.74 -2.40
N ARG A 341 13.25 9.72 -1.54
CA ARG A 341 12.23 8.77 -1.10
C ARG A 341 11.49 9.24 0.14
N ALA A 342 12.11 10.06 1.00
CA ALA A 342 11.44 10.62 2.17
C ALA A 342 10.26 11.49 1.75
N ARG A 343 9.15 11.42 2.49
CA ARG A 343 7.93 12.20 2.22
C ARG A 343 7.49 12.93 3.47
N TYR A 344 7.56 14.26 3.41
CA TYR A 344 7.05 15.09 4.49
C TYR A 344 5.53 15.01 4.57
N SER A 345 5.00 15.07 5.78
CA SER A 345 3.58 15.33 5.98
C SER A 345 3.26 16.79 5.67
N LEU A 346 1.98 17.12 5.52
CA LEU A 346 1.52 18.51 5.38
C LEU A 346 1.90 19.40 6.59
N THR A 347 2.22 18.80 7.74
CA THR A 347 2.66 19.49 8.96
C THR A 347 4.18 19.53 9.14
N GLY A 348 4.93 19.04 8.15
CA GLY A 348 6.39 19.07 8.13
C GLY A 348 7.10 17.93 8.89
N SER A 349 6.36 16.93 9.39
CA SER A 349 6.98 15.72 9.94
C SER A 349 7.41 14.76 8.82
N LEU A 350 8.31 13.83 9.13
CA LEU A 350 8.77 12.76 8.24
C LEU A 350 8.20 11.40 8.73
N PRO A 351 6.93 11.09 8.47
CA PRO A 351 6.37 9.80 8.85
C PRO A 351 6.93 8.69 7.95
N TRP A 352 6.93 7.48 8.46
CA TRP A 352 7.07 6.30 7.64
C TRP A 352 5.82 6.14 6.77
N TYR A 353 5.96 5.56 5.58
CA TYR A 353 4.82 5.29 4.71
C TYR A 353 4.89 3.90 4.07
N TRP A 354 3.71 3.36 3.79
CA TRP A 354 3.56 2.01 3.27
C TRP A 354 4.02 1.88 1.81
N LEU A 355 4.70 0.77 1.53
CA LEU A 355 4.79 0.18 0.20
C LEU A 355 3.73 -0.94 0.07
N ARG A 356 3.47 -1.41 -1.18
CA ARG A 356 2.60 -2.59 -1.36
C ARG A 356 3.34 -3.93 -1.23
N THR A 357 4.66 -3.91 -1.20
CA THR A 357 5.51 -5.09 -1.11
C THR A 357 5.37 -5.77 0.25
N PRO A 358 4.98 -7.07 0.31
CA PRO A 358 5.00 -7.82 1.55
C PRO A 358 6.44 -8.19 1.96
N SER A 359 6.69 -8.39 3.24
CA SER A 359 7.84 -9.15 3.69
C SER A 359 7.58 -10.62 3.37
N LEU A 360 8.48 -11.26 2.63
CA LEU A 360 8.26 -12.64 2.17
C LEU A 360 8.50 -13.69 3.27
N GLY A 361 9.23 -13.32 4.32
CA GLY A 361 9.56 -14.22 5.44
C GLY A 361 8.46 -14.37 6.50
N ASP A 362 7.35 -13.65 6.36
CA ASP A 362 6.22 -13.69 7.29
C ASP A 362 4.90 -13.28 6.60
N ALA A 363 3.78 -13.48 7.29
CA ALA A 363 2.46 -13.21 6.74
C ALA A 363 1.88 -11.85 7.16
N CYS A 364 2.61 -11.05 7.92
CA CYS A 364 2.06 -9.87 8.59
C CYS A 364 2.90 -8.59 8.45
N ASN A 365 4.15 -8.68 8.02
CA ASN A 365 4.99 -7.51 7.83
C ASN A 365 4.89 -6.98 6.40
N VAL A 366 4.70 -5.67 6.29
CA VAL A 366 4.66 -4.93 5.02
C VAL A 366 5.88 -4.03 4.95
N ARG A 367 6.47 -3.92 3.78
CA ARG A 367 7.58 -2.99 3.55
C ARG A 367 7.09 -1.55 3.67
N ALA A 368 7.97 -0.71 4.17
CA ALA A 368 7.74 0.71 4.36
C ALA A 368 9.02 1.49 4.06
N VAL A 369 8.88 2.76 3.71
CA VAL A 369 9.97 3.72 3.63
C VAL A 369 9.99 4.54 4.92
N GLY A 370 11.14 4.61 5.57
CA GLY A 370 11.36 5.42 6.76
C GLY A 370 11.45 6.91 6.47
N GLY A 371 11.42 7.73 7.52
CA GLY A 371 11.69 9.17 7.41
C GLY A 371 13.10 9.49 6.93
N ASP A 372 14.00 8.55 7.01
CA ASP A 372 15.36 8.56 6.47
C ASP A 372 15.46 8.15 5.00
N GLY A 373 14.35 7.73 4.39
CA GLY A 373 14.32 7.21 3.02
C GLY A 373 14.78 5.76 2.90
N ASP A 374 15.08 5.08 4.00
CA ASP A 374 15.52 3.69 4.01
C ASP A 374 14.34 2.71 3.97
N LEU A 375 14.65 1.47 3.58
CA LEU A 375 13.69 0.39 3.54
C LEU A 375 13.55 -0.24 4.92
N HIS A 376 12.32 -0.25 5.41
CA HIS A 376 11.92 -0.87 6.65
C HIS A 376 10.76 -1.86 6.44
N TRP A 377 10.28 -2.42 7.52
CA TRP A 377 9.06 -3.21 7.57
C TRP A 377 8.33 -2.97 8.88
N LEU A 378 7.02 -3.06 8.85
CA LEU A 378 6.17 -2.96 10.02
C LEU A 378 4.99 -3.92 9.89
N PHE A 379 4.40 -4.26 11.04
CA PHE A 379 3.18 -5.05 11.06
C PHE A 379 2.03 -4.34 10.35
N ALA A 380 1.28 -5.08 9.54
CA ALA A 380 0.19 -4.56 8.73
C ALA A 380 -0.87 -3.80 9.54
N TYR A 381 -1.11 -4.18 10.81
CA TYR A 381 -2.07 -3.49 11.67
C TYR A 381 -1.61 -2.12 12.18
N TYR A 382 -0.34 -1.80 12.03
CA TYR A 382 0.20 -0.54 12.58
C TYR A 382 -0.41 0.67 11.87
N SER A 383 -1.10 1.52 12.64
CA SER A 383 -1.85 2.65 12.10
C SER A 383 -1.06 3.97 12.04
N GLY A 384 0.21 3.94 12.41
CA GLY A 384 1.08 5.13 12.41
C GLY A 384 1.78 5.42 11.08
N ASN A 385 1.74 4.50 10.12
CA ASN A 385 2.33 4.73 8.81
C ASN A 385 1.41 5.51 7.89
N ALA A 386 2.02 6.40 7.12
CA ALA A 386 1.31 7.29 6.23
C ALA A 386 0.95 6.63 4.88
N ALA A 387 -0.02 7.23 4.21
CA ALA A 387 -0.36 6.96 2.83
C ALA A 387 0.35 7.94 1.89
N VAL A 388 1.03 7.43 0.88
CA VAL A 388 1.60 8.19 -0.23
C VAL A 388 1.14 7.56 -1.54
N PRO A 389 -0.10 7.85 -1.97
CA PRO A 389 -0.68 7.28 -3.17
C PRO A 389 0.05 7.66 -4.45
N ALA A 390 -0.01 6.76 -5.42
CA ALA A 390 0.31 6.99 -6.82
C ALA A 390 -0.90 6.70 -7.70
N CYS A 391 -0.91 7.29 -8.90
CA CYS A 391 -1.89 7.04 -9.95
C CYS A 391 -1.25 7.26 -11.33
N ALA A 392 -1.94 6.89 -12.41
CA ALA A 392 -1.46 7.13 -13.77
C ALA A 392 -2.50 7.83 -14.64
N ILE A 393 -2.01 8.57 -15.63
CA ILE A 393 -2.79 9.22 -16.69
C ILE A 393 -2.24 8.76 -18.04
N GLU A 394 -3.15 8.33 -18.94
CA GLU A 394 -2.87 7.88 -20.30
C GLU A 394 -3.74 8.58 -21.33
#